data_fdbb991eb98a8c623c8413a3bab9bc15
#
_entry.id   fdbb991eb98a8c623c8413a3bab9bc15
#
_cell.length_a   1.000
_cell.length_b   1.000
_cell.length_c   1.000
_cell.angle_alpha   90.00
_cell.angle_beta   90.00
_cell.angle_gamma   90.00
#
_symmetry.space_group_name_H-M   'P 1'
#
loop_
_entity.id
_entity.type
_entity.pdbx_description
1 polymer ?
#
loop_
_entity_poly.entity_id
_entity_poly.type
_entity_poly.pdbx_seq_one_letter_code
_entity_poly.pdbx_strand_id
1 'polypeptide(L)'
;MKAPNGIYITQFNMKDSDYCSGLKMDFLTIQALDKIRTCMNLLIDAGYMKWQGSLRATYNKYLHPDVLDYDTKEMWDMVAKNDVTDLFQFDTAVGLQAAKRIKPHSLVELATANSIMRLMVSGEGAEQPIDTYIRYKNDINEWYKCMRDEYRLTESEIKILEKYLLPVYGVGDTQEIVMEISMDDHISGFNVTQSNKLRKGIAKKDEKLQEAMKKMFFEHGKEIGTSENLLNYIWKEVIGKQLGLNTAQVKPCERMQKRCPYFLRANGGR
;
A
#
# COMPACT_ATOMS: atom_id res chain seq x y z
N MET A 1 -30.65 11.87 19.45
CA MET A 1 -30.17 12.97 20.31
C MET A 1 -29.72 14.12 19.41
N LYS A 2 -29.81 15.36 19.85
CA LYS A 2 -29.37 16.53 19.10
C LYS A 2 -28.06 17.03 19.68
N ALA A 3 -27.00 17.12 18.88
CA ALA A 3 -25.72 17.64 19.32
C ALA A 3 -25.80 19.18 19.53
N PRO A 4 -24.84 19.80 20.26
CA PRO A 4 -24.83 21.25 20.50
C PRO A 4 -24.83 22.10 19.22
N ASN A 5 -24.27 21.58 18.13
CA ASN A 5 -24.26 22.22 16.80
C ASN A 5 -25.57 22.03 16.00
N GLY A 6 -26.61 21.45 16.61
CA GLY A 6 -27.92 21.24 16.02
C GLY A 6 -28.09 19.99 15.16
N ILE A 7 -27.03 19.23 14.92
CA ILE A 7 -27.06 18.00 14.12
C ILE A 7 -27.64 16.84 14.93
N TYR A 8 -28.49 16.03 14.31
CA TYR A 8 -28.99 14.80 14.92
C TYR A 8 -27.92 13.71 14.92
N ILE A 9 -27.68 13.12 16.07
CA ILE A 9 -26.75 12.01 16.25
C ILE A 9 -27.48 10.80 16.82
N THR A 10 -27.08 9.59 16.42
CA THR A 10 -27.56 8.37 17.04
C THR A 10 -26.98 8.24 18.47
N GLN A 11 -27.72 7.59 19.34
CA GLN A 11 -27.23 7.21 20.68
C GLN A 11 -26.54 5.85 20.66
N PHE A 12 -26.69 5.10 19.55
CA PHE A 12 -26.05 3.81 19.39
C PHE A 12 -24.56 3.99 19.11
N ASN A 13 -23.75 3.11 19.67
CA ASN A 13 -22.36 2.94 19.21
C ASN A 13 -22.31 2.29 17.82
N MET A 14 -21.14 2.17 17.24
CA MET A 14 -20.99 1.64 15.87
C MET A 14 -21.51 0.21 15.74
N LYS A 15 -21.25 -0.66 16.76
CA LYS A 15 -21.69 -2.07 16.74
C LYS A 15 -23.23 -2.19 16.81
N ASP A 16 -23.84 -1.38 17.68
CA ASP A 16 -25.30 -1.37 17.83
C ASP A 16 -25.97 -0.79 16.58
N SER A 17 -25.36 0.23 15.95
CA SER A 17 -25.83 0.76 14.67
C SER A 17 -25.76 -0.29 13.57
N ASP A 18 -24.65 -1.03 13.47
CA ASP A 18 -24.48 -2.13 12.51
C ASP A 18 -25.52 -3.24 12.75
N TYR A 19 -25.77 -3.59 14.02
CA TYR A 19 -26.78 -4.58 14.40
C TYR A 19 -28.21 -4.14 13.97
N CYS A 20 -28.50 -2.86 14.09
CA CYS A 20 -29.78 -2.27 13.64
C CYS A 20 -29.79 -1.98 12.13
N SER A 21 -28.88 -2.53 11.35
CA SER A 21 -28.76 -2.31 9.90
C SER A 21 -28.53 -0.83 9.52
N GLY A 22 -27.91 -0.06 10.38
CA GLY A 22 -27.49 1.31 10.10
C GLY A 22 -26.38 1.34 9.04
N LEU A 23 -26.47 2.26 8.09
CA LEU A 23 -25.43 2.49 7.08
C LEU A 23 -24.56 3.66 7.47
N LYS A 24 -23.26 3.41 7.65
CA LYS A 24 -22.25 4.45 7.81
C LYS A 24 -21.63 4.77 6.45
N MET A 25 -21.74 6.01 6.02
CA MET A 25 -21.03 6.54 4.85
C MET A 25 -19.93 7.49 5.30
N ASP A 26 -18.69 7.19 4.91
CA ASP A 26 -17.55 8.06 5.17
C ASP A 26 -17.24 8.87 3.89
N PHE A 27 -17.32 10.20 4.00
CA PHE A 27 -16.95 11.10 2.92
C PHE A 27 -15.56 11.66 3.21
N LEU A 28 -14.57 11.15 2.49
CA LEU A 28 -13.18 11.61 2.62
C LEU A 28 -12.88 12.64 1.52
N THR A 29 -12.32 13.77 1.91
CA THR A 29 -11.83 14.79 0.98
C THR A 29 -10.31 14.72 0.88
N ILE A 30 -9.80 14.95 -0.33
CA ILE A 30 -8.36 14.96 -0.62
C ILE A 30 -7.98 16.40 -0.99
N GLN A 31 -7.18 17.07 -0.16
CA GLN A 31 -6.75 18.46 -0.41
C GLN A 31 -6.03 18.65 -1.74
N ALA A 32 -5.30 17.63 -2.21
CA ALA A 32 -4.65 17.68 -3.52
C ALA A 32 -5.65 17.87 -4.67
N LEU A 33 -6.87 17.31 -4.56
CA LEU A 33 -7.93 17.54 -5.55
C LEU A 33 -8.47 18.97 -5.53
N ASP A 34 -8.51 19.63 -4.38
CA ASP A 34 -8.88 21.05 -4.29
C ASP A 34 -7.81 21.93 -4.94
N LYS A 35 -6.53 21.61 -4.79
CA LYS A 35 -5.44 22.30 -5.51
C LYS A 35 -5.59 22.15 -7.03
N ILE A 36 -5.82 20.92 -7.52
CA ILE A 36 -6.06 20.65 -8.95
C ILE A 36 -7.26 21.46 -9.46
N ARG A 37 -8.37 21.47 -8.73
CA ARG A 37 -9.55 22.28 -9.08
C ARG A 37 -9.24 23.76 -9.14
N THR A 38 -8.50 24.28 -8.18
CA THR A 38 -8.09 25.69 -8.14
C THR A 38 -7.22 26.05 -9.34
N CYS A 39 -6.22 25.21 -9.67
CA CYS A 39 -5.40 25.39 -10.86
C CYS A 39 -6.24 25.36 -12.15
N MET A 40 -7.19 24.44 -12.26
CA MET A 40 -8.10 24.39 -13.42
C MET A 40 -8.88 25.69 -13.56
N ASN A 41 -9.45 26.23 -12.47
CA ASN A 41 -10.18 27.49 -12.51
C ASN A 41 -9.29 28.65 -12.97
N LEU A 42 -8.08 28.76 -12.43
CA LEU A 42 -7.11 29.76 -12.84
C LEU A 42 -6.73 29.66 -14.33
N LEU A 43 -6.57 28.44 -14.84
CA LEU A 43 -6.27 28.19 -16.25
C LEU A 43 -7.47 28.54 -17.16
N ILE A 44 -8.70 28.32 -16.69
CA ILE A 44 -9.92 28.72 -17.40
C ILE A 44 -10.02 30.23 -17.44
N ASP A 45 -9.84 30.91 -16.33
CA ASP A 45 -9.90 32.36 -16.20
C ASP A 45 -8.82 33.05 -17.06
N ALA A 46 -7.65 32.46 -17.14
CA ALA A 46 -6.55 32.93 -18.00
C ALA A 46 -6.69 32.53 -19.49
N GLY A 47 -7.73 31.79 -19.87
CA GLY A 47 -8.00 31.41 -21.27
C GLY A 47 -7.18 30.25 -21.80
N TYR A 48 -6.35 29.60 -21.00
CA TYR A 48 -5.57 28.42 -21.39
C TYR A 48 -6.41 27.15 -21.43
N MET A 49 -7.51 27.09 -20.70
CA MET A 49 -8.41 25.96 -20.62
C MET A 49 -9.85 26.40 -20.88
N LYS A 50 -10.61 25.61 -21.63
CA LYS A 50 -12.03 25.89 -21.91
C LYS A 50 -12.92 25.04 -21.05
N TRP A 51 -13.89 25.66 -20.37
CA TRP A 51 -14.94 24.95 -19.63
C TRP A 51 -15.75 24.03 -20.54
N GLN A 52 -15.95 22.77 -20.15
CA GLN A 52 -16.65 21.72 -20.91
C GLN A 52 -18.06 21.42 -20.37
N GLY A 53 -18.74 22.40 -19.76
CA GLY A 53 -20.08 22.23 -19.20
C GLY A 53 -20.12 21.66 -17.77
N SER A 54 -19.09 20.95 -17.35
CA SER A 54 -18.94 20.48 -15.97
C SER A 54 -17.47 20.34 -15.58
N LEU A 55 -17.18 20.34 -14.27
CA LEU A 55 -15.84 20.09 -13.74
C LEU A 55 -15.30 18.74 -14.21
N ARG A 56 -16.14 17.70 -14.13
CA ARG A 56 -15.75 16.34 -14.55
C ARG A 56 -15.42 16.26 -16.05
N ALA A 57 -16.24 16.90 -16.90
CA ALA A 57 -15.98 16.91 -18.34
C ALA A 57 -14.71 17.70 -18.67
N THR A 58 -14.47 18.82 -17.96
CA THR A 58 -13.25 19.62 -18.11
C THR A 58 -12.02 18.83 -17.67
N TYR A 59 -12.07 18.20 -16.50
CA TYR A 59 -11.00 17.33 -16.02
C TYR A 59 -10.70 16.20 -17.01
N ASN A 60 -11.72 15.48 -17.45
CA ASN A 60 -11.55 14.35 -18.39
C ASN A 60 -10.91 14.77 -19.70
N LYS A 61 -11.19 15.97 -20.17
CA LYS A 61 -10.62 16.47 -21.44
C LYS A 61 -9.14 16.84 -21.33
N TYR A 62 -8.70 17.37 -20.18
CA TYR A 62 -7.38 17.98 -20.07
C TYR A 62 -6.43 17.25 -19.15
N LEU A 63 -6.96 16.54 -18.13
CA LEU A 63 -6.16 15.98 -17.03
C LEU A 63 -6.42 14.48 -16.80
N HIS A 64 -7.27 13.84 -17.62
CA HIS A 64 -7.49 12.40 -17.46
C HIS A 64 -6.20 11.62 -17.71
N PRO A 65 -5.94 10.51 -16.99
CA PRO A 65 -4.76 9.68 -17.20
C PRO A 65 -4.54 9.22 -18.65
N ASP A 66 -5.62 9.06 -19.42
CA ASP A 66 -5.54 8.70 -20.86
C ASP A 66 -5.13 9.88 -21.76
N VAL A 67 -5.08 11.10 -21.22
CA VAL A 67 -4.74 12.34 -21.95
C VAL A 67 -3.35 12.84 -21.58
N LEU A 68 -2.96 12.68 -20.33
CA LEU A 68 -1.65 13.10 -19.84
C LEU A 68 -0.61 12.01 -20.10
N ASP A 69 0.55 12.44 -20.57
CA ASP A 69 1.73 11.59 -20.68
C ASP A 69 2.44 11.56 -19.32
N TYR A 70 2.32 10.42 -18.61
CA TYR A 70 3.00 10.19 -17.33
C TYR A 70 4.40 9.61 -17.48
N ASP A 71 4.89 9.45 -18.73
CA ASP A 71 6.24 8.93 -19.01
C ASP A 71 7.24 10.05 -19.37
N THR A 72 6.82 11.31 -19.24
CA THR A 72 7.71 12.46 -19.47
C THR A 72 8.89 12.45 -18.50
N LYS A 73 10.10 12.48 -19.06
CA LYS A 73 11.34 12.47 -18.29
C LYS A 73 11.42 13.65 -17.32
N GLU A 74 10.95 14.81 -17.74
CA GLU A 74 10.96 16.05 -16.94
C GLU A 74 10.19 15.90 -15.63
N MET A 75 9.04 15.24 -15.67
CA MET A 75 8.23 14.98 -14.47
C MET A 75 8.98 14.10 -13.46
N TRP A 76 9.59 13.02 -13.94
CA TRP A 76 10.35 12.11 -13.08
C TRP A 76 11.66 12.73 -12.60
N ASP A 77 12.32 13.56 -13.41
CA ASP A 77 13.50 14.34 -12.99
C ASP A 77 13.14 15.32 -11.85
N MET A 78 11.96 15.91 -11.83
CA MET A 78 11.47 16.73 -10.71
C MET A 78 11.34 15.89 -9.43
N VAL A 79 10.70 14.73 -9.52
CA VAL A 79 10.57 13.80 -8.38
C VAL A 79 11.94 13.35 -7.88
N ALA A 80 12.87 13.03 -8.78
CA ALA A 80 14.23 12.61 -8.44
C ALA A 80 15.05 13.74 -7.76
N LYS A 81 14.78 15.01 -8.10
CA LYS A 81 15.35 16.20 -7.45
C LYS A 81 14.67 16.54 -6.12
N ASN A 82 13.71 15.74 -5.71
CA ASN A 82 12.93 15.91 -4.47
C ASN A 82 11.99 17.12 -4.50
N ASP A 83 11.57 17.54 -5.69
CA ASP A 83 10.51 18.54 -5.87
C ASP A 83 9.15 17.83 -5.87
N VAL A 84 8.69 17.48 -4.68
CA VAL A 84 7.48 16.68 -4.43
C VAL A 84 6.52 17.39 -3.48
N THR A 85 6.67 18.70 -3.32
CA THR A 85 5.93 19.52 -2.33
C THR A 85 4.42 19.40 -2.46
N ASP A 86 3.91 19.25 -3.69
CA ASP A 86 2.47 19.11 -3.96
C ASP A 86 2.05 17.66 -4.27
N LEU A 87 2.97 16.72 -4.18
CA LEU A 87 2.68 15.33 -4.42
C LEU A 87 2.03 14.70 -3.18
N PHE A 88 0.81 14.17 -3.35
CA PHE A 88 0.02 13.60 -2.25
C PHE A 88 0.81 12.57 -1.44
N GLN A 89 0.87 12.76 -0.12
CA GLN A 89 1.60 11.96 0.87
C GLN A 89 3.14 12.02 0.78
N PHE A 90 3.72 12.58 -0.28
CA PHE A 90 5.16 12.76 -0.40
C PHE A 90 5.64 14.11 0.13
N ASP A 91 4.73 15.01 0.46
CA ASP A 91 4.98 16.29 1.15
C ASP A 91 5.29 16.13 2.66
N THR A 92 5.30 14.91 3.17
CA THR A 92 5.72 14.58 4.53
C THR A 92 7.21 14.26 4.60
N ALA A 93 7.84 14.40 5.78
CA ALA A 93 9.25 14.06 5.97
C ALA A 93 9.59 12.61 5.54
N VAL A 94 8.68 11.66 5.82
CA VAL A 94 8.84 10.26 5.42
C VAL A 94 8.71 10.11 3.90
N GLY A 95 7.71 10.77 3.30
CA GLY A 95 7.51 10.75 1.85
C GLY A 95 8.68 11.37 1.08
N LEU A 96 9.17 12.52 1.54
CA LEU A 96 10.36 13.16 0.98
C LEU A 96 11.58 12.25 1.00
N GLN A 97 11.82 11.56 2.12
CA GLN A 97 12.93 10.60 2.23
C GLN A 97 12.74 9.39 1.30
N ALA A 98 11.51 8.87 1.20
CA ALA A 98 11.21 7.77 0.30
C ALA A 98 11.44 8.16 -1.17
N ALA A 99 10.92 9.30 -1.62
CA ALA A 99 11.11 9.81 -2.97
C ALA A 99 12.61 10.00 -3.30
N LYS A 100 13.38 10.60 -2.39
CA LYS A 100 14.80 10.83 -2.54
C LYS A 100 15.61 9.53 -2.65
N ARG A 101 15.22 8.50 -1.91
CA ARG A 101 15.95 7.22 -1.87
C ARG A 101 15.55 6.31 -3.03
N ILE A 102 14.27 6.18 -3.30
CA ILE A 102 13.72 5.28 -4.32
C ILE A 102 13.90 5.86 -5.73
N LYS A 103 13.78 7.19 -5.88
CA LYS A 103 13.84 7.89 -7.17
C LYS A 103 12.92 7.23 -8.19
N PRO A 104 11.60 7.25 -7.99
CA PRO A 104 10.66 6.57 -8.87
C PRO A 104 10.71 7.18 -10.29
N HIS A 105 10.58 6.32 -11.32
CA HIS A 105 10.55 6.69 -12.73
C HIS A 105 9.25 6.31 -13.42
N SER A 106 8.28 5.78 -12.67
CA SER A 106 6.97 5.39 -13.18
C SER A 106 5.90 5.52 -12.11
N LEU A 107 4.62 5.54 -12.52
CA LEU A 107 3.50 5.54 -11.58
C LEU A 107 3.49 4.30 -10.68
N VAL A 108 3.89 3.14 -11.22
CA VAL A 108 4.00 1.90 -10.43
C VAL A 108 5.04 2.06 -9.34
N GLU A 109 6.23 2.53 -9.68
CA GLU A 109 7.29 2.77 -8.68
C GLU A 109 6.90 3.84 -7.65
N LEU A 110 6.16 4.87 -8.08
CA LEU A 110 5.65 5.90 -7.16
C LEU A 110 4.61 5.32 -6.20
N ALA A 111 3.69 4.47 -6.70
CA ALA A 111 2.71 3.77 -5.88
C ALA A 111 3.39 2.83 -4.88
N THR A 112 4.38 2.05 -5.34
CA THR A 112 5.20 1.19 -4.49
C THR A 112 5.96 2.00 -3.45
N ALA A 113 6.58 3.13 -3.82
CA ALA A 113 7.24 4.03 -2.87
C ALA A 113 6.28 4.51 -1.78
N ASN A 114 5.04 4.88 -2.15
CA ASN A 114 4.00 5.28 -1.21
C ASN A 114 3.58 4.15 -0.26
N SER A 115 3.57 2.92 -0.73
CA SER A 115 3.29 1.74 0.09
C SER A 115 4.47 1.41 1.01
N ILE A 116 5.67 1.28 0.45
CA ILE A 116 6.89 0.85 1.15
C ILE A 116 7.34 1.86 2.22
N MET A 117 7.16 3.16 2.02
CA MET A 117 7.58 4.17 3.00
C MET A 117 6.91 4.02 4.37
N ARG A 118 5.83 3.26 4.45
CA ARG A 118 5.09 2.97 5.68
C ARG A 118 5.49 1.63 6.29
N LEU A 119 6.29 0.87 5.56
CA LEU A 119 6.73 -0.45 5.92
C LEU A 119 7.96 -0.37 6.84
N MET A 120 7.87 -0.94 8.03
CA MET A 120 9.00 -1.04 8.95
C MET A 120 9.10 -2.47 9.49
N VAL A 121 10.26 -3.07 9.39
CA VAL A 121 10.54 -4.38 9.99
C VAL A 121 11.17 -4.16 11.36
N SER A 122 10.64 -4.84 12.38
CA SER A 122 11.19 -4.85 13.72
C SER A 122 12.18 -6.00 13.86
N GLY A 123 13.41 -5.67 14.22
CA GLY A 123 14.50 -6.62 14.51
C GLY A 123 15.82 -5.89 14.48
N GLU A 124 16.69 -6.17 15.43
CA GLU A 124 18.03 -5.60 15.43
C GLU A 124 18.81 -6.17 14.24
N GLY A 125 19.25 -5.31 13.32
CA GLY A 125 19.94 -5.72 12.09
C GLY A 125 19.05 -6.18 10.92
N ALA A 126 17.71 -6.15 11.03
CA ALA A 126 16.84 -6.51 9.91
C ALA A 126 16.88 -5.45 8.80
N GLU A 127 17.08 -5.88 7.55
CA GLU A 127 17.01 -5.02 6.38
C GLU A 127 15.59 -4.46 6.22
N GLN A 128 15.49 -3.13 6.08
CA GLN A 128 14.20 -2.50 5.92
C GLN A 128 13.65 -2.74 4.50
N PRO A 129 12.31 -2.87 4.33
CA PRO A 129 11.71 -3.12 3.02
C PRO A 129 12.13 -2.11 1.95
N ILE A 130 12.32 -0.85 2.32
CA ILE A 130 12.81 0.18 1.41
C ILE A 130 14.25 -0.09 0.94
N ASP A 131 15.11 -0.64 1.79
CA ASP A 131 16.49 -0.98 1.45
C ASP A 131 16.53 -2.20 0.53
N THR A 132 15.75 -3.22 0.84
CA THR A 132 15.55 -4.40 -0.01
C THR A 132 15.04 -4.00 -1.40
N TYR A 133 14.03 -3.13 -1.45
CA TYR A 133 13.47 -2.63 -2.70
C TYR A 133 14.51 -1.90 -3.55
N ILE A 134 15.26 -0.98 -2.95
CA ILE A 134 16.31 -0.22 -3.65
C ILE A 134 17.40 -1.15 -4.17
N ARG A 135 17.80 -2.13 -3.38
CA ARG A 135 18.82 -3.12 -3.76
C ARG A 135 18.37 -3.92 -4.99
N TYR A 136 17.16 -4.48 -4.98
CA TYR A 136 16.65 -5.25 -6.10
C TYR A 136 16.28 -4.37 -7.32
N LYS A 137 15.88 -3.12 -7.11
CA LYS A 137 15.66 -2.16 -8.20
C LYS A 137 16.98 -1.84 -8.92
N ASN A 138 18.08 -1.74 -8.20
CA ASN A 138 19.40 -1.49 -8.79
C ASN A 138 19.97 -2.71 -9.51
N ASP A 139 19.76 -3.90 -8.95
CA ASP A 139 20.14 -5.18 -9.56
C ASP A 139 19.12 -6.28 -9.23
N ILE A 140 18.24 -6.53 -10.16
CA ILE A 140 17.21 -7.58 -10.02
C ILE A 140 17.78 -8.99 -9.94
N ASN A 141 19.01 -9.20 -10.41
CA ASN A 141 19.66 -10.51 -10.31
C ASN A 141 19.95 -10.89 -8.86
N GLU A 142 20.07 -9.94 -7.95
CA GLU A 142 20.18 -10.21 -6.52
C GLU A 142 18.91 -10.86 -5.97
N TRP A 143 17.71 -10.45 -6.45
CA TRP A 143 16.46 -11.13 -6.09
C TRP A 143 16.46 -12.58 -6.56
N TYR A 144 16.81 -12.82 -7.83
CA TYR A 144 16.89 -14.18 -8.36
C TYR A 144 17.90 -15.05 -7.61
N LYS A 145 19.06 -14.49 -7.28
CA LYS A 145 20.07 -15.18 -6.48
C LYS A 145 19.55 -15.54 -5.10
N CYS A 146 18.87 -14.61 -4.44
CA CYS A 146 18.25 -14.84 -3.13
C CYS A 146 17.21 -15.99 -3.20
N MET A 147 16.36 -16.01 -4.24
CA MET A 147 15.37 -17.07 -4.43
C MET A 147 16.02 -18.45 -4.58
N ARG A 148 17.13 -18.54 -5.34
CA ARG A 148 17.85 -19.80 -5.58
C ARG A 148 18.69 -20.24 -4.38
N ASP A 149 19.52 -19.33 -3.86
CA ASP A 149 20.58 -19.66 -2.90
C ASP A 149 20.04 -19.74 -1.47
N GLU A 150 19.21 -18.79 -1.06
CA GLU A 150 18.71 -18.70 0.30
C GLU A 150 17.43 -19.51 0.49
N TYR A 151 16.45 -19.33 -0.42
CA TYR A 151 15.15 -19.99 -0.31
C TYR A 151 15.09 -21.33 -1.04
N ARG A 152 16.09 -21.64 -1.86
CA ARG A 152 16.22 -22.92 -2.61
C ARG A 152 14.98 -23.22 -3.45
N LEU A 153 14.42 -22.17 -4.08
CA LEU A 153 13.31 -22.31 -4.99
C LEU A 153 13.76 -22.81 -6.35
N THR A 154 12.91 -23.60 -6.98
CA THR A 154 13.09 -24.05 -8.35
C THR A 154 12.77 -22.93 -9.35
N GLU A 155 13.26 -23.04 -10.59
CA GLU A 155 12.97 -22.04 -11.64
C GLU A 155 11.46 -21.93 -11.93
N SER A 156 10.72 -23.03 -11.81
CA SER A 156 9.26 -23.01 -11.97
C SER A 156 8.57 -22.22 -10.86
N GLU A 157 9.01 -22.33 -9.62
CA GLU A 157 8.49 -21.60 -8.47
C GLU A 157 8.84 -20.11 -8.54
N ILE A 158 10.07 -19.82 -8.96
CA ILE A 158 10.51 -18.42 -9.19
C ILE A 158 9.62 -17.78 -10.26
N LYS A 159 9.32 -18.50 -11.34
CA LYS A 159 8.46 -18.00 -12.42
C LYS A 159 7.02 -17.73 -11.97
N ILE A 160 6.50 -18.48 -11.01
CA ILE A 160 5.20 -18.18 -10.39
C ILE A 160 5.27 -16.85 -9.62
N LEU A 161 6.35 -16.65 -8.86
CA LEU A 161 6.55 -15.42 -8.08
C LEU A 161 6.79 -14.18 -8.94
N GLU A 162 7.43 -14.32 -10.09
CA GLU A 162 7.70 -13.21 -11.04
C GLU A 162 6.42 -12.46 -11.40
N LYS A 163 5.33 -13.16 -11.61
CA LYS A 163 4.03 -12.60 -11.96
C LYS A 163 3.57 -11.53 -10.96
N TYR A 164 3.86 -11.73 -9.69
CA TYR A 164 3.39 -10.86 -8.60
C TYR A 164 4.47 -9.90 -8.09
N LEU A 165 5.70 -10.38 -7.99
CA LEU A 165 6.76 -9.67 -7.29
C LEU A 165 7.73 -8.93 -8.22
N LEU A 166 7.88 -9.36 -9.47
CA LEU A 166 8.80 -8.69 -10.38
C LEU A 166 8.41 -7.22 -10.68
N PRO A 167 7.12 -6.88 -10.87
CA PRO A 167 6.70 -5.48 -11.08
C PRO A 167 7.02 -4.55 -9.91
N VAL A 168 7.22 -5.11 -8.71
CA VAL A 168 7.52 -4.38 -7.46
C VAL A 168 8.89 -4.75 -6.91
N TYR A 169 9.81 -5.13 -7.80
CA TYR A 169 11.20 -5.49 -7.47
C TYR A 169 11.32 -6.44 -6.27
N GLY A 170 10.54 -7.52 -6.27
CA GLY A 170 10.64 -8.59 -5.28
C GLY A 170 10.07 -8.29 -3.88
N VAL A 171 9.51 -7.11 -3.66
CA VAL A 171 8.97 -6.71 -2.36
C VAL A 171 7.44 -6.64 -2.41
N GLY A 172 6.76 -7.55 -1.74
CA GLY A 172 5.29 -7.49 -1.58
C GLY A 172 4.89 -6.24 -0.79
N ASP A 173 4.45 -5.20 -1.48
CA ASP A 173 4.21 -3.88 -0.92
C ASP A 173 2.77 -3.63 -0.49
N THR A 174 1.81 -4.42 -0.98
CA THR A 174 0.38 -4.22 -0.74
C THR A 174 -0.33 -5.48 -0.23
N GLN A 175 -1.48 -5.29 0.42
CA GLN A 175 -2.33 -6.40 0.85
C GLN A 175 -2.99 -7.12 -0.33
N GLU A 176 -3.16 -6.44 -1.45
CA GLU A 176 -3.68 -6.98 -2.70
C GLU A 176 -2.73 -8.05 -3.26
N ILE A 177 -1.44 -7.80 -3.28
CA ILE A 177 -0.42 -8.81 -3.67
C ILE A 177 -0.50 -10.05 -2.78
N VAL A 178 -0.68 -9.88 -1.47
CA VAL A 178 -0.87 -11.01 -0.54
C VAL A 178 -2.12 -11.81 -0.89
N MET A 179 -3.21 -11.12 -1.25
CA MET A 179 -4.45 -11.79 -1.67
C MET A 179 -4.24 -12.56 -2.97
N GLU A 180 -3.66 -11.92 -3.99
CA GLU A 180 -3.42 -12.53 -5.29
C GLU A 180 -2.51 -13.76 -5.19
N ILE A 181 -1.39 -13.65 -4.47
CA ILE A 181 -0.47 -14.77 -4.22
C ILE A 181 -1.18 -15.91 -3.50
N SER A 182 -1.99 -15.63 -2.48
CA SER A 182 -2.71 -16.66 -1.74
C SER A 182 -3.80 -17.35 -2.56
N MET A 183 -4.32 -16.69 -3.60
CA MET A 183 -5.34 -17.26 -4.50
C MET A 183 -4.75 -18.04 -5.67
N ASP A 184 -3.45 -17.97 -5.92
CA ASP A 184 -2.82 -18.71 -7.02
C ASP A 184 -2.93 -20.23 -6.80
N ASP A 185 -3.41 -20.94 -7.83
CA ASP A 185 -3.66 -22.38 -7.81
C ASP A 185 -2.38 -23.22 -7.64
N HIS A 186 -1.21 -22.64 -7.89
CA HIS A 186 0.09 -23.27 -7.67
C HIS A 186 0.73 -22.94 -6.31
N ILE A 187 0.04 -22.15 -5.47
CA ILE A 187 0.54 -21.71 -4.15
C ILE A 187 -0.33 -22.24 -3.03
N SER A 188 -1.54 -21.71 -2.84
CA SER A 188 -2.47 -22.23 -1.84
C SER A 188 -3.92 -22.31 -2.32
N GLY A 189 -4.23 -21.78 -3.50
CA GLY A 189 -5.55 -21.88 -4.13
C GLY A 189 -6.68 -21.34 -3.26
N PHE A 190 -6.41 -20.33 -2.46
CA PHE A 190 -7.46 -19.71 -1.64
C PHE A 190 -8.55 -19.12 -2.51
N ASN A 191 -9.80 -19.29 -2.12
CA ASN A 191 -10.86 -18.51 -2.70
C ASN A 191 -10.86 -17.08 -2.16
N VAL A 192 -11.61 -16.18 -2.81
CA VAL A 192 -11.71 -14.76 -2.44
C VAL A 192 -12.09 -14.55 -0.96
N THR A 193 -12.96 -15.40 -0.41
CA THR A 193 -13.39 -15.31 0.99
C THR A 193 -12.24 -15.62 1.96
N GLN A 194 -11.47 -16.67 1.67
CA GLN A 194 -10.31 -17.08 2.47
C GLN A 194 -9.19 -16.04 2.39
N SER A 195 -8.87 -15.58 1.18
CA SER A 195 -7.88 -14.54 0.95
C SER A 195 -8.26 -13.22 1.66
N ASN A 196 -9.53 -12.83 1.62
CA ASN A 196 -10.01 -11.65 2.34
C ASN A 196 -10.00 -11.83 3.88
N LYS A 197 -10.19 -13.05 4.39
CA LYS A 197 -9.98 -13.35 5.82
C LYS A 197 -8.51 -13.17 6.20
N LEU A 198 -7.58 -13.65 5.39
CA LEU A 198 -6.14 -13.45 5.58
C LEU A 198 -5.81 -11.96 5.64
N ARG A 199 -6.25 -11.18 4.65
CA ARG A 199 -6.10 -9.72 4.62
C ARG A 199 -6.66 -9.04 5.86
N LYS A 200 -7.86 -9.44 6.32
CA LYS A 200 -8.47 -8.91 7.56
C LYS A 200 -7.66 -9.26 8.80
N GLY A 201 -7.10 -10.45 8.88
CA GLY A 201 -6.20 -10.88 9.96
C GLY A 201 -4.96 -9.99 10.04
N ILE A 202 -4.39 -9.65 8.87
CA ILE A 202 -3.26 -8.72 8.77
C ILE A 202 -3.68 -7.32 9.21
N ALA A 203 -4.73 -6.76 8.63
CA ALA A 203 -5.15 -5.39 8.88
C ALA A 203 -5.62 -5.12 10.32
N LYS A 204 -6.28 -6.11 10.95
CA LYS A 204 -6.83 -5.99 12.31
C LYS A 204 -5.88 -6.46 13.41
N LYS A 205 -4.71 -6.99 13.06
CA LYS A 205 -3.75 -7.59 14.01
C LYS A 205 -4.37 -8.69 14.88
N ASP A 206 -5.27 -9.46 14.28
CA ASP A 206 -5.95 -10.56 14.97
C ASP A 206 -5.05 -11.80 14.92
N GLU A 207 -4.26 -12.00 15.97
CA GLU A 207 -3.29 -13.11 16.07
C GLU A 207 -3.95 -14.49 15.92
N LYS A 208 -5.15 -14.67 16.48
CA LYS A 208 -5.87 -15.94 16.37
C LYS A 208 -6.30 -16.23 14.94
N LEU A 209 -6.80 -15.19 14.27
CA LEU A 209 -7.18 -15.31 12.84
C LEU A 209 -5.93 -15.52 11.97
N GLN A 210 -4.83 -14.84 12.26
CA GLN A 210 -3.55 -15.01 11.54
C GLN A 210 -3.04 -16.45 11.66
N GLU A 211 -3.07 -17.02 12.87
CA GLU A 211 -2.61 -18.38 13.12
C GLU A 211 -3.50 -19.42 12.42
N ALA A 212 -4.83 -19.22 12.47
CA ALA A 212 -5.76 -20.06 11.75
C ALA A 212 -5.56 -19.98 10.23
N MET A 213 -5.32 -18.79 9.69
CA MET A 213 -5.06 -18.59 8.26
C MET A 213 -3.71 -19.15 7.83
N LYS A 214 -2.68 -19.06 8.70
CA LYS A 214 -1.38 -19.72 8.48
C LYS A 214 -1.53 -21.21 8.29
N LYS A 215 -2.20 -21.85 9.25
CA LYS A 215 -2.46 -23.29 9.20
C LYS A 215 -3.16 -23.67 7.89
N MET A 216 -4.23 -22.98 7.56
CA MET A 216 -5.00 -23.21 6.33
C MET A 216 -4.15 -23.00 5.06
N PHE A 217 -3.32 -21.95 5.02
CA PHE A 217 -2.42 -21.66 3.90
C PHE A 217 -1.45 -22.81 3.62
N PHE A 218 -0.83 -23.34 4.68
CA PHE A 218 0.10 -24.46 4.57
C PHE A 218 -0.61 -25.78 4.26
N GLU A 219 -1.79 -26.03 4.82
CA GLU A 219 -2.59 -27.24 4.53
C GLU A 219 -3.00 -27.26 3.05
N HIS A 220 -3.61 -26.20 2.55
CA HIS A 220 -3.99 -26.10 1.14
C HIS A 220 -2.78 -26.20 0.20
N GLY A 221 -1.69 -25.47 0.49
CA GLY A 221 -0.49 -25.53 -0.33
C GLY A 221 0.09 -26.97 -0.41
N LYS A 222 0.11 -27.71 0.69
CA LYS A 222 0.54 -29.12 0.71
C LYS A 222 -0.39 -30.03 -0.08
N GLU A 223 -1.70 -29.83 0.00
CA GLU A 223 -2.71 -30.60 -0.74
C GLU A 223 -2.54 -30.47 -2.26
N ILE A 224 -2.18 -29.29 -2.76
CA ILE A 224 -1.94 -29.05 -4.19
C ILE A 224 -0.50 -29.35 -4.62
N GLY A 225 0.38 -29.75 -3.70
CA GLY A 225 1.76 -30.15 -4.00
C GLY A 225 2.77 -29.01 -4.04
N THR A 226 2.46 -27.86 -3.48
CA THR A 226 3.39 -26.74 -3.36
C THR A 226 4.52 -27.06 -2.39
N SER A 227 5.77 -26.74 -2.76
CA SER A 227 6.91 -27.01 -1.91
C SER A 227 6.87 -26.25 -0.59
N GLU A 228 7.41 -26.84 0.44
CA GLU A 228 7.53 -26.20 1.74
C GLU A 228 8.42 -24.95 1.70
N ASN A 229 9.42 -24.95 0.84
CA ASN A 229 10.29 -23.78 0.65
C ASN A 229 9.51 -22.57 0.10
N LEU A 230 8.69 -22.77 -0.91
CA LEU A 230 7.86 -21.71 -1.49
C LEU A 230 6.83 -21.19 -0.49
N LEU A 231 6.13 -22.08 0.21
CA LEU A 231 5.16 -21.69 1.25
C LEU A 231 5.84 -20.91 2.38
N ASN A 232 7.01 -21.34 2.84
CA ASN A 232 7.77 -20.65 3.89
C ASN A 232 8.26 -19.28 3.43
N TYR A 233 8.77 -19.16 2.19
CA TYR A 233 9.18 -17.88 1.63
C TYR A 233 8.00 -16.90 1.61
N ILE A 234 6.87 -17.30 1.02
CA ILE A 234 5.70 -16.42 0.92
C ILE A 234 5.20 -16.03 2.31
N TRP A 235 5.09 -17.00 3.21
CA TRP A 235 4.61 -16.71 4.55
C TRP A 235 5.54 -15.78 5.34
N LYS A 236 6.84 -15.98 5.26
CA LYS A 236 7.83 -15.23 6.02
C LYS A 236 8.11 -13.85 5.39
N GLU A 237 8.38 -13.81 4.09
CA GLU A 237 8.89 -12.62 3.43
C GLU A 237 7.79 -11.73 2.82
N VAL A 238 6.70 -12.33 2.35
CA VAL A 238 5.61 -11.57 1.73
C VAL A 238 4.53 -11.27 2.78
N ILE A 239 3.92 -12.30 3.34
CA ILE A 239 2.83 -12.14 4.33
C ILE A 239 3.38 -11.64 5.67
N GLY A 240 4.49 -12.20 6.13
CA GLY A 240 5.10 -11.88 7.42
C GLY A 240 5.61 -10.44 7.51
N LYS A 241 6.16 -9.90 6.42
CA LYS A 241 6.54 -8.47 6.36
C LYS A 241 5.31 -7.58 6.46
N GLN A 242 4.20 -7.95 5.84
CA GLN A 242 2.92 -7.26 6.00
C GLN A 242 2.36 -7.37 7.45
N LEU A 243 2.53 -8.53 8.08
CA LEU A 243 2.19 -8.75 9.50
C LEU A 243 3.10 -7.96 10.44
N GLY A 244 4.41 -7.98 10.19
CA GLY A 244 5.42 -7.22 10.93
C GLY A 244 5.21 -5.72 10.86
N LEU A 245 4.70 -5.23 9.74
CA LEU A 245 4.28 -3.85 9.58
C LEU A 245 3.25 -3.42 10.60
N ASN A 246 2.27 -4.27 10.80
CA ASN A 246 1.20 -3.98 11.74
C ASN A 246 1.66 -4.10 13.21
N THR A 247 2.66 -4.90 13.53
CA THR A 247 3.24 -5.01 14.87
C THR A 247 4.36 -4.00 15.12
N ALA A 248 5.16 -3.67 14.08
CA ALA A 248 6.23 -2.68 14.19
C ALA A 248 5.71 -1.24 14.21
N GLN A 249 4.55 -0.95 13.61
CA GLN A 249 3.93 0.37 13.69
C GLN A 249 3.44 0.72 15.11
N VAL A 250 3.14 -0.26 15.96
CA VAL A 250 2.67 0.02 17.33
C VAL A 250 3.84 0.43 18.24
N LYS A 251 4.97 -0.26 18.19
CA LYS A 251 6.11 0.05 19.07
C LYS A 251 6.90 1.32 18.68
N PRO A 252 7.24 1.56 17.42
CA PRO A 252 7.86 2.83 17.00
C PRO A 252 6.90 4.01 17.10
N CYS A 253 5.60 3.84 16.80
CA CYS A 253 4.59 4.88 16.99
C CYS A 253 4.41 5.24 18.46
N GLU A 254 4.41 4.29 19.38
CA GLU A 254 4.40 4.60 20.82
C GLU A 254 5.66 5.40 21.24
N ARG A 255 6.84 5.08 20.69
CA ARG A 255 8.07 5.84 20.92
C ARG A 255 8.05 7.21 20.21
N MET A 256 7.51 7.30 19.00
CA MET A 256 7.36 8.55 18.26
C MET A 256 6.22 9.41 18.83
N GLN A 257 5.11 8.83 19.27
CA GLN A 257 4.03 9.54 19.95
C GLN A 257 4.50 10.23 21.23
N LYS A 258 5.44 9.61 21.95
CA LYS A 258 6.08 10.25 23.13
C LYS A 258 7.08 11.35 22.77
N ARG A 259 7.54 11.42 21.51
CA ARG A 259 8.56 12.39 21.04
C ARG A 259 8.06 13.43 20.04
N CYS A 260 6.92 13.21 19.39
CA CYS A 260 6.41 14.12 18.36
C CYS A 260 4.88 14.24 18.40
N PRO A 261 4.33 15.35 18.95
CA PRO A 261 2.88 15.57 19.07
C PRO A 261 2.12 15.66 17.73
N TYR A 262 2.82 15.85 16.63
CA TYR A 262 2.22 16.00 15.29
C TYR A 262 1.76 14.67 14.66
N PHE A 263 2.27 13.52 15.13
CA PHE A 263 1.89 12.21 14.60
C PHE A 263 0.46 11.78 15.02
N LEU A 264 -0.04 12.32 16.12
CA LEU A 264 -1.40 12.04 16.61
C LEU A 264 -2.51 12.65 15.77
N ARG A 265 -2.22 13.71 15.00
CA ARG A 265 -3.22 14.37 14.16
C ARG A 265 -3.41 13.74 12.79
N ALA A 266 -2.42 13.00 12.27
CA ALA A 266 -2.48 12.38 10.94
C ALA A 266 -3.21 11.03 10.93
N ASN A 267 -3.29 10.34 12.08
CA ASN A 267 -3.88 9.00 12.19
C ASN A 267 -5.21 8.98 12.95
N GLY A 268 -5.99 10.06 12.89
CA GLY A 268 -7.35 10.13 13.41
C GLY A 268 -7.44 9.67 14.85
N GLY A 269 -7.18 10.55 15.78
CA GLY A 269 -7.32 10.25 17.17
C GLY A 269 -8.68 9.61 17.50
N ARG A 270 -8.59 8.43 18.00
CA ARG A 270 -9.37 7.87 19.09
C ARG A 270 -8.52 6.85 19.77
#